data_685e2d9c0932480e18b2ece8e1874357
#
_entry.id   685e2d9c0932480e18b2ece8e1874357
#
_cell.length_a   1.000
_cell.length_b   1.000
_cell.length_c   1.000
_cell.angle_alpha   90.00
_cell.angle_beta   90.00
_cell.angle_gamma   90.00
#
_symmetry.space_group_name_H-M   'P 1'
#
loop_
_entity.id
_entity.type
_entity.pdbx_description
1 polymer ?
#
loop_
_entity_poly.entity_id
_entity_poly.type
_entity_poly.pdbx_seq_one_letter_code
_entity_poly.pdbx_strand_id
1 'polypeptide(L)'
;MAKDYSQLSKEELVKIVEKLESRKKYGLIWDEEKVKEQFEKDAENALPVLKEIASKEITDKDKSKPVNILIEGDNYHALSVLNFTHQGIVDAIYIDPPYNTGAKDWKYNNDFVDSNDSYRHSKWISFMDKRLRLAKNLLKEDGIICVTIDDYEIPRLMILMEEIFGEHNHLGTIVIRNNPAGRSTTKGVSITHEYAIFFGKSEISQVCRLERNQTQIDRYDQKDEKGAFEWVNFRKPGSMRVESPSMFYPIFITPDSVRIPNIQWDSKKEEWIALEKPKKGEQVIYPIDDNGEER
;
A
#
# COMPACT_ATOMS: atom_id res chain seq x y z
N MET A 1 7.17 36.12 13.27
CA MET A 1 8.27 36.94 13.84
C MET A 1 9.52 36.08 13.83
N ALA A 2 10.67 36.65 13.40
CA ALA A 2 11.93 35.88 13.51
C ALA A 2 12.27 35.68 15.00
N LYS A 3 12.67 34.46 15.38
CA LYS A 3 13.14 34.16 16.75
C LYS A 3 14.39 34.98 17.01
N ASP A 4 14.42 35.71 18.12
CA ASP A 4 15.63 36.41 18.56
C ASP A 4 16.55 35.41 19.29
N TYR A 5 17.65 35.05 18.65
CA TYR A 5 18.64 34.11 19.15
C TYR A 5 19.74 34.82 19.99
N SER A 6 19.69 36.14 20.13
CA SER A 6 20.73 36.93 20.83
C SER A 6 20.81 36.65 22.33
N GLN A 7 19.75 36.13 22.92
CA GLN A 7 19.63 35.84 24.35
C GLN A 7 20.01 34.37 24.71
N LEU A 8 20.32 33.53 23.70
CA LEU A 8 20.67 32.14 23.96
C LEU A 8 22.15 31.97 24.32
N SER A 9 22.43 31.07 25.24
CA SER A 9 23.78 30.66 25.57
C SER A 9 24.43 29.94 24.39
N LYS A 10 25.80 29.92 24.39
CA LYS A 10 26.54 29.20 23.37
C LYS A 10 26.18 27.71 23.32
N GLU A 11 25.91 27.09 24.47
CA GLU A 11 25.49 25.66 24.55
C GLU A 11 24.13 25.41 23.96
N GLU A 12 23.16 26.32 24.13
CA GLU A 12 21.84 26.25 23.52
C GLU A 12 21.91 26.46 22.01
N LEU A 13 22.76 27.39 21.55
CA LEU A 13 22.99 27.58 20.12
C LEU A 13 23.64 26.36 19.48
N VAL A 14 24.62 25.72 20.13
CA VAL A 14 25.23 24.49 19.63
C VAL A 14 24.21 23.36 19.51
N LYS A 15 23.36 23.17 20.50
CA LYS A 15 22.25 22.17 20.41
C LYS A 15 21.28 22.45 19.27
N ILE A 16 20.99 23.73 19.00
CA ILE A 16 20.14 24.12 17.87
C ILE A 16 20.85 23.79 16.55
N VAL A 17 22.15 24.09 16.44
CA VAL A 17 22.95 23.80 15.23
C VAL A 17 23.04 22.29 15.02
N GLU A 18 23.37 21.49 16.04
CA GLU A 18 23.41 20.03 15.97
C GLU A 18 22.04 19.46 15.53
N LYS A 19 20.93 19.99 16.08
CA LYS A 19 19.58 19.60 15.67
C LYS A 19 19.29 19.96 14.22
N LEU A 20 19.80 21.09 13.71
CA LEU A 20 19.65 21.51 12.32
C LEU A 20 20.52 20.66 11.38
N GLU A 21 21.74 20.32 11.78
CA GLU A 21 22.65 19.50 10.99
C GLU A 21 22.22 18.02 10.95
N SER A 22 21.58 17.53 12.02
CA SER A 22 21.02 16.16 12.07
C SER A 22 19.73 16.00 11.30
N ARG A 23 19.12 17.10 10.79
CA ARG A 23 17.92 17.01 9.95
C ARG A 23 18.22 16.22 8.70
N LYS A 24 17.32 15.27 8.39
CA LYS A 24 17.34 14.52 7.13
C LYS A 24 17.43 15.52 5.96
N LYS A 25 18.36 15.28 5.04
CA LYS A 25 18.50 16.09 3.82
C LYS A 25 17.44 15.78 2.77
N TYR A 26 16.66 14.73 2.97
CA TYR A 26 15.58 14.26 2.11
C TYR A 26 14.41 13.76 2.97
N GLY A 27 13.18 13.99 2.53
CA GLY A 27 11.96 13.61 3.23
C GLY A 27 11.03 14.78 3.49
N LEU A 28 9.97 14.54 4.27
CA LEU A 28 9.04 15.59 4.66
C LEU A 28 9.60 16.46 5.79
N ILE A 29 9.53 17.77 5.58
CA ILE A 29 9.82 18.77 6.62
C ILE A 29 8.61 19.70 6.73
N TRP A 30 8.05 19.82 7.93
CA TRP A 30 6.94 20.73 8.22
C TRP A 30 7.21 21.54 9.49
N ASP A 31 6.47 22.63 9.66
CA ASP A 31 6.62 23.55 10.79
C ASP A 31 5.78 23.07 11.98
N GLU A 32 6.35 22.20 12.81
CA GLU A 32 5.70 21.64 14.00
C GLU A 32 5.30 22.73 15.01
N GLU A 33 6.11 23.75 15.18
CA GLU A 33 5.86 24.84 16.16
C GLU A 33 4.58 25.63 15.83
N LYS A 34 4.36 25.90 14.52
CA LYS A 34 3.19 26.66 14.06
C LYS A 34 1.93 25.84 13.93
N VAL A 35 2.09 24.51 13.90
CA VAL A 35 0.98 23.56 13.73
C VAL A 35 0.78 22.68 14.94
N LYS A 36 1.11 23.17 16.14
CA LYS A 36 0.91 22.44 17.39
C LYS A 36 -0.59 22.24 17.68
N GLU A 37 -1.01 20.99 17.91
CA GLU A 37 -2.40 20.68 18.24
C GLU A 37 -2.72 21.05 19.70
N GLN A 38 -3.99 21.42 19.97
CA GLN A 38 -4.41 21.88 21.31
C GLN A 38 -4.24 20.76 22.35
N PHE A 39 -4.51 19.51 21.99
CA PHE A 39 -4.39 18.37 22.91
C PHE A 39 -2.95 18.16 23.43
N GLU A 40 -1.93 18.60 22.70
CA GLU A 40 -0.54 18.51 23.17
C GLU A 40 -0.30 19.40 24.40
N LYS A 41 -1.01 20.53 24.46
CA LYS A 41 -0.97 21.41 25.63
C LYS A 41 -1.79 20.82 26.77
N ASP A 42 -2.93 20.21 26.44
CA ASP A 42 -3.82 19.59 27.44
C ASP A 42 -3.17 18.33 28.04
N ALA A 43 -2.43 17.56 27.24
CA ALA A 43 -1.72 16.34 27.66
C ALA A 43 -0.49 16.60 28.57
N GLU A 44 0.04 17.84 28.61
CA GLU A 44 1.13 18.19 29.52
C GLU A 44 0.77 17.94 31.01
N ASN A 45 -0.51 18.01 31.36
CA ASN A 45 -0.98 17.94 32.74
C ASN A 45 -2.11 16.92 32.97
N ALA A 46 -2.54 16.16 31.96
CA ALA A 46 -3.64 15.21 32.07
C ALA A 46 -3.44 14.00 31.17
N LEU A 47 -3.75 12.82 31.68
CA LEU A 47 -3.78 11.59 30.88
C LEU A 47 -5.23 11.29 30.45
N PRO A 48 -5.48 10.98 29.17
CA PRO A 48 -6.81 10.55 28.74
C PRO A 48 -7.17 9.21 29.38
N VAL A 49 -8.46 9.03 29.70
CA VAL A 49 -9.00 7.77 30.20
C VAL A 49 -10.29 7.43 29.46
N LEU A 50 -10.51 6.14 29.22
CA LEU A 50 -11.78 5.65 28.67
C LEU A 50 -12.79 5.48 29.81
N LYS A 51 -14.01 5.96 29.58
CA LYS A 51 -15.15 5.75 30.48
C LYS A 51 -16.18 4.87 29.80
N GLU A 52 -16.44 3.72 30.39
CA GLU A 52 -17.50 2.83 29.94
C GLU A 52 -18.88 3.47 30.08
N ILE A 53 -19.72 3.35 29.07
CA ILE A 53 -21.12 3.80 29.09
C ILE A 53 -22.01 2.56 29.04
N ALA A 54 -22.21 1.94 30.19
CA ALA A 54 -22.99 0.70 30.36
C ALA A 54 -24.40 0.77 29.74
N SER A 55 -25.03 1.94 29.72
CA SER A 55 -26.35 2.13 29.09
C SER A 55 -26.36 2.01 27.58
N LYS A 56 -25.17 2.05 26.91
CA LYS A 56 -25.01 1.85 25.47
C LYS A 56 -24.46 0.47 25.13
N GLU A 57 -24.22 -0.39 26.11
CA GLU A 57 -23.74 -1.75 25.89
C GLU A 57 -24.81 -2.59 25.18
N ILE A 58 -24.41 -3.24 24.09
CA ILE A 58 -25.24 -4.22 23.37
C ILE A 58 -24.75 -5.60 23.78
N THR A 59 -25.43 -6.21 24.74
CA THR A 59 -25.09 -7.55 25.22
C THR A 59 -25.67 -8.63 24.31
N ASP A 60 -24.83 -9.58 23.89
CA ASP A 60 -25.29 -10.83 23.30
C ASP A 60 -25.31 -11.91 24.41
N LYS A 61 -26.34 -12.77 24.37
CA LYS A 61 -26.42 -13.93 25.29
C LYS A 61 -25.32 -14.95 24.99
N ASP A 62 -24.81 -14.96 23.79
CA ASP A 62 -23.73 -15.85 23.36
C ASP A 62 -22.37 -15.22 23.67
N LYS A 63 -21.81 -15.61 24.81
CA LYS A 63 -20.49 -15.14 25.27
C LYS A 63 -19.31 -15.68 24.44
N SER A 64 -19.53 -16.56 23.47
CA SER A 64 -18.49 -17.06 22.56
C SER A 64 -18.19 -16.09 21.41
N LYS A 65 -19.06 -15.12 21.17
CA LYS A 65 -18.87 -14.10 20.14
C LYS A 65 -17.79 -13.08 20.53
N PRO A 66 -17.04 -12.57 19.54
CA PRO A 66 -16.03 -11.56 19.81
C PRO A 66 -16.67 -10.26 20.34
N VAL A 67 -15.98 -9.61 21.24
CA VAL A 67 -16.39 -8.30 21.77
C VAL A 67 -15.97 -7.22 20.76
N ASN A 68 -16.94 -6.36 20.40
CA ASN A 68 -16.67 -5.17 19.58
C ASN A 68 -16.67 -3.95 20.48
N ILE A 69 -15.71 -3.05 20.31
CA ILE A 69 -15.56 -1.84 21.10
C ILE A 69 -15.76 -0.62 20.20
N LEU A 70 -16.66 0.28 20.60
CA LEU A 70 -16.81 1.60 19.99
C LEU A 70 -16.29 2.66 20.97
N ILE A 71 -15.31 3.43 20.55
CA ILE A 71 -14.73 4.52 21.33
C ILE A 71 -15.15 5.85 20.69
N GLU A 72 -15.84 6.70 21.46
CA GLU A 72 -16.26 8.04 21.04
C GLU A 72 -15.32 9.09 21.64
N GLY A 73 -14.66 9.89 20.79
CA GLY A 73 -13.74 10.93 21.21
C GLY A 73 -12.73 11.29 20.11
N ASP A 74 -11.75 12.14 20.45
CA ASP A 74 -10.63 12.41 19.53
C ASP A 74 -9.77 11.17 19.39
N ASN A 75 -9.44 10.82 18.14
CA ASN A 75 -8.67 9.62 17.80
C ASN A 75 -7.28 9.59 18.43
N TYR A 76 -6.64 10.75 18.62
CA TYR A 76 -5.34 10.79 19.27
C TYR A 76 -5.43 10.32 20.73
N HIS A 77 -6.41 10.80 21.47
CA HIS A 77 -6.62 10.37 22.87
C HIS A 77 -7.01 8.91 22.94
N ALA A 78 -7.91 8.46 22.06
CA ALA A 78 -8.32 7.06 22.00
C ALA A 78 -7.11 6.14 21.70
N LEU A 79 -6.32 6.44 20.69
CA LEU A 79 -5.11 5.70 20.34
C LEU A 79 -4.07 5.72 21.45
N SER A 80 -3.91 6.86 22.17
CA SER A 80 -2.99 6.96 23.30
C SER A 80 -3.36 6.00 24.41
N VAL A 81 -4.65 5.91 24.77
CA VAL A 81 -5.12 4.96 25.79
C VAL A 81 -4.98 3.52 25.30
N LEU A 82 -5.34 3.23 24.07
CA LEU A 82 -5.20 1.88 23.50
C LEU A 82 -3.76 1.39 23.49
N ASN A 83 -2.77 2.28 23.36
CA ASN A 83 -1.36 1.91 23.44
C ASN A 83 -0.95 1.32 24.80
N PHE A 84 -1.70 1.55 25.87
CA PHE A 84 -1.46 0.89 27.15
C PHE A 84 -2.11 -0.50 27.27
N THR A 85 -3.22 -0.72 26.55
CA THR A 85 -4.05 -1.93 26.70
C THR A 85 -3.98 -2.87 25.50
N HIS A 86 -3.65 -2.37 24.31
CA HIS A 86 -3.74 -3.09 23.04
C HIS A 86 -2.44 -2.99 22.20
N GLN A 87 -1.31 -2.71 22.83
CA GLN A 87 -0.02 -2.63 22.12
C GLN A 87 0.35 -4.00 21.52
N GLY A 88 0.64 -4.01 20.21
CA GLY A 88 1.14 -5.19 19.52
C GLY A 88 0.16 -6.34 19.36
N ILE A 89 -1.17 -6.09 19.44
CA ILE A 89 -2.18 -7.15 19.33
C ILE A 89 -3.17 -6.96 18.17
N VAL A 90 -3.11 -5.83 17.46
CA VAL A 90 -4.03 -5.52 16.35
C VAL A 90 -3.50 -6.13 15.06
N ASP A 91 -4.33 -6.94 14.38
CA ASP A 91 -3.97 -7.59 13.11
C ASP A 91 -4.00 -6.62 11.93
N ALA A 92 -5.04 -5.78 11.88
CA ALA A 92 -5.22 -4.85 10.77
C ALA A 92 -5.84 -3.53 11.24
N ILE A 93 -5.39 -2.43 10.66
CA ILE A 93 -5.94 -1.09 10.85
C ILE A 93 -6.41 -0.57 9.51
N TYR A 94 -7.66 -0.08 9.45
CA TYR A 94 -8.20 0.65 8.31
C TYR A 94 -8.57 2.06 8.75
N ILE A 95 -8.12 3.07 8.00
CA ILE A 95 -8.47 4.47 8.24
C ILE A 95 -8.82 5.19 6.96
N ASP A 96 -9.78 6.09 7.09
CA ASP A 96 -10.24 7.02 6.06
C ASP A 96 -10.09 8.44 6.62
N PRO A 97 -8.89 9.05 6.51
CA PRO A 97 -8.62 10.36 7.09
C PRO A 97 -9.26 11.48 6.28
N PRO A 98 -9.33 12.72 6.82
CA PRO A 98 -9.70 13.87 6.03
C PRO A 98 -8.79 14.02 4.80
N TYR A 99 -9.36 14.21 3.61
CA TYR A 99 -8.59 14.30 2.36
C TYR A 99 -7.96 15.68 2.11
N ASN A 100 -8.21 16.63 3.00
CA ASN A 100 -7.64 17.99 2.96
C ASN A 100 -7.91 18.73 1.66
N THR A 101 -9.11 18.58 1.12
CA THR A 101 -9.53 19.17 -0.17
C THR A 101 -9.57 20.70 -0.15
N GLY A 102 -9.59 21.30 1.03
CA GLY A 102 -9.76 22.74 1.25
C GLY A 102 -11.23 23.18 1.23
N ALA A 103 -12.17 22.25 1.18
CA ALA A 103 -13.61 22.52 1.20
C ALA A 103 -14.19 22.72 2.62
N LYS A 104 -13.33 22.94 3.62
CA LYS A 104 -13.71 23.04 5.05
C LYS A 104 -14.36 21.73 5.56
N ASP A 105 -13.86 20.61 5.07
CA ASP A 105 -14.33 19.26 5.37
C ASP A 105 -13.77 18.69 6.67
N TRP A 106 -12.76 19.33 7.25
CA TRP A 106 -12.18 18.93 8.53
C TRP A 106 -11.72 20.11 9.39
N LYS A 107 -11.50 19.84 10.68
CA LYS A 107 -11.07 20.84 11.65
C LYS A 107 -9.70 20.52 12.21
N TYR A 108 -8.91 21.57 12.42
CA TYR A 108 -7.66 21.54 13.15
C TYR A 108 -7.73 22.56 14.29
N ASN A 109 -7.51 22.12 15.54
CA ASN A 109 -7.71 22.97 16.73
C ASN A 109 -9.10 23.65 16.76
N ASN A 110 -10.16 22.91 16.39
CA ASN A 110 -11.55 23.38 16.29
C ASN A 110 -11.87 24.36 15.15
N ASP A 111 -10.87 24.82 14.39
CA ASP A 111 -11.07 25.69 13.25
C ASP A 111 -11.09 24.89 11.93
N PHE A 112 -12.01 25.23 11.03
CA PHE A 112 -12.02 24.64 9.70
C PHE A 112 -10.79 25.02 8.89
N VAL A 113 -10.16 24.02 8.25
CA VAL A 113 -9.04 24.24 7.34
C VAL A 113 -9.58 24.49 5.93
N ASP A 114 -9.18 25.60 5.31
CA ASP A 114 -9.60 25.94 3.95
C ASP A 114 -8.43 26.00 2.95
N SER A 115 -8.77 26.18 1.67
CA SER A 115 -7.79 26.19 0.57
C SER A 115 -6.78 27.34 0.65
N ASN A 116 -7.10 28.44 1.34
CA ASN A 116 -6.25 29.62 1.48
C ASN A 116 -5.28 29.51 2.66
N ASP A 117 -5.43 28.48 3.49
CA ASP A 117 -4.52 28.24 4.60
C ASP A 117 -3.15 27.79 4.08
N SER A 118 -2.15 28.65 4.17
CA SER A 118 -0.78 28.36 3.72
C SER A 118 -0.11 27.21 4.49
N TYR A 119 -0.62 26.87 5.66
CA TYR A 119 -0.13 25.77 6.50
C TYR A 119 -1.00 24.51 6.42
N ARG A 120 -2.01 24.45 5.56
CA ARG A 120 -2.96 23.34 5.53
C ARG A 120 -2.29 21.97 5.40
N HIS A 121 -1.29 21.85 4.54
CA HIS A 121 -0.53 20.60 4.35
C HIS A 121 0.31 20.27 5.58
N SER A 122 0.98 21.26 6.19
CA SER A 122 1.74 21.04 7.44
C SER A 122 0.84 20.66 8.60
N LYS A 123 -0.35 21.25 8.73
CA LYS A 123 -1.36 20.86 9.71
C LYS A 123 -1.81 19.40 9.50
N TRP A 124 -2.08 19.03 8.25
CA TRP A 124 -2.53 17.69 7.90
C TRP A 124 -1.43 16.64 8.18
N ILE A 125 -0.19 16.91 7.80
CA ILE A 125 0.94 16.03 8.07
C ILE A 125 1.13 15.86 9.58
N SER A 126 1.12 16.95 10.35
CA SER A 126 1.25 16.89 11.82
C SER A 126 0.11 16.08 12.46
N PHE A 127 -1.11 16.27 11.98
CA PHE A 127 -2.29 15.50 12.42
C PHE A 127 -2.11 14.01 12.16
N MET A 128 -1.65 13.64 10.95
CA MET A 128 -1.47 12.24 10.55
C MET A 128 -0.26 11.59 11.22
N ASP A 129 0.87 12.26 11.30
CA ASP A 129 2.11 11.72 11.88
C ASP A 129 1.89 11.17 13.29
N LYS A 130 1.29 11.96 14.15
CA LYS A 130 1.05 11.59 15.56
C LYS A 130 0.14 10.37 15.68
N ARG A 131 -0.93 10.33 14.88
CA ARG A 131 -1.91 9.23 14.90
C ARG A 131 -1.36 7.97 14.28
N LEU A 132 -0.61 8.07 13.19
CA LEU A 132 0.01 6.93 12.53
C LEU A 132 1.10 6.27 13.38
N ARG A 133 1.90 7.05 14.12
CA ARG A 133 2.91 6.50 15.07
C ARG A 133 2.24 5.72 16.19
N LEU A 134 1.16 6.24 16.77
CA LEU A 134 0.37 5.52 17.77
C LEU A 134 -0.27 4.26 17.19
N ALA A 135 -0.83 4.35 15.99
CA ALA A 135 -1.43 3.22 15.28
C ALA A 135 -0.40 2.11 15.01
N LYS A 136 0.82 2.47 14.58
CA LYS A 136 1.90 1.49 14.36
C LYS A 136 2.21 0.66 15.61
N ASN A 137 2.21 1.29 16.78
CA ASN A 137 2.47 0.59 18.04
C ASN A 137 1.40 -0.44 18.39
N LEU A 138 0.15 -0.23 17.95
CA LEU A 138 -0.94 -1.17 18.19
C LEU A 138 -0.84 -2.43 17.32
N LEU A 139 -0.25 -2.33 16.13
CA LEU A 139 -0.12 -3.44 15.20
C LEU A 139 0.78 -4.56 15.75
N LYS A 140 0.40 -5.82 15.48
CA LYS A 140 1.28 -6.98 15.57
C LYS A 140 2.47 -6.81 14.64
N GLU A 141 3.53 -7.59 14.84
CA GLU A 141 4.71 -7.55 13.96
C GLU A 141 4.39 -7.90 12.51
N ASP A 142 3.44 -8.77 12.26
CA ASP A 142 2.90 -9.14 10.95
C ASP A 142 1.65 -8.35 10.54
N GLY A 143 1.24 -7.39 11.38
CA GLY A 143 0.05 -6.56 11.18
C GLY A 143 0.18 -5.60 9.99
N ILE A 144 -0.95 -5.19 9.43
CA ILE A 144 -1.03 -4.30 8.28
C ILE A 144 -1.89 -3.07 8.55
N ILE A 145 -1.59 -1.97 7.87
CA ILE A 145 -2.43 -0.77 7.86
C ILE A 145 -2.84 -0.43 6.43
N CYS A 146 -4.11 -0.06 6.26
CA CYS A 146 -4.67 0.48 5.02
C CYS A 146 -5.14 1.91 5.27
N VAL A 147 -4.70 2.83 4.43
CA VAL A 147 -5.10 4.25 4.48
C VAL A 147 -5.68 4.65 3.14
N THR A 148 -6.94 5.12 3.13
CA THR A 148 -7.55 5.69 1.92
C THR A 148 -7.23 7.18 1.80
N ILE A 149 -7.05 7.66 0.58
CA ILE A 149 -6.71 9.06 0.28
C ILE A 149 -6.99 9.37 -1.19
N ASP A 150 -7.17 10.64 -1.53
CA ASP A 150 -7.24 11.12 -2.91
C ASP A 150 -5.94 11.83 -3.37
N ASP A 151 -6.00 12.45 -4.56
CA ASP A 151 -4.86 13.13 -5.19
C ASP A 151 -4.32 14.31 -4.40
N TYR A 152 -5.11 14.89 -3.47
CA TYR A 152 -4.69 16.09 -2.72
C TYR A 152 -3.51 15.81 -1.79
N GLU A 153 -3.52 14.69 -1.10
CA GLU A 153 -2.50 14.39 -0.08
C GLU A 153 -1.73 13.08 -0.30
N ILE A 154 -2.04 12.27 -1.33
CA ILE A 154 -1.32 11.01 -1.57
C ILE A 154 0.20 11.17 -1.63
N PRO A 155 0.80 12.21 -2.27
CA PRO A 155 2.25 12.30 -2.32
C PRO A 155 2.90 12.51 -0.95
N ARG A 156 2.21 13.24 -0.06
CA ARG A 156 2.71 13.52 1.30
C ARG A 156 2.46 12.35 2.23
N LEU A 157 1.30 11.71 2.10
CA LEU A 157 0.98 10.51 2.86
C LEU A 157 1.96 9.39 2.56
N MET A 158 2.31 9.17 1.29
CA MET A 158 3.25 8.12 0.90
C MET A 158 4.61 8.32 1.60
N ILE A 159 5.19 9.51 1.51
CA ILE A 159 6.49 9.80 2.15
C ILE A 159 6.38 9.68 3.68
N LEU A 160 5.28 10.13 4.28
CA LEU A 160 5.05 10.01 5.71
C LEU A 160 4.94 8.55 6.14
N MET A 161 4.23 7.72 5.39
CA MET A 161 4.09 6.29 5.65
C MET A 161 5.44 5.57 5.51
N GLU A 162 6.23 5.88 4.49
CA GLU A 162 7.59 5.37 4.32
C GLU A 162 8.50 5.75 5.49
N GLU A 163 8.38 6.98 6.00
CA GLU A 163 9.15 7.44 7.15
C GLU A 163 8.75 6.73 8.45
N ILE A 164 7.46 6.46 8.66
CA ILE A 164 6.94 5.82 9.86
C ILE A 164 7.11 4.30 9.80
N PHE A 165 6.72 3.66 8.70
CA PHE A 165 6.66 2.21 8.58
C PHE A 165 7.91 1.61 7.93
N GLY A 166 8.64 2.38 7.14
CA GLY A 166 9.78 1.96 6.32
C GLY A 166 9.39 1.68 4.89
N GLU A 167 10.20 2.13 3.92
CA GLU A 167 9.97 1.98 2.47
C GLU A 167 9.77 0.51 2.08
N HIS A 168 10.57 -0.40 2.65
CA HIS A 168 10.49 -1.85 2.36
C HIS A 168 9.20 -2.52 2.83
N ASN A 169 8.45 -1.87 3.70
CA ASN A 169 7.18 -2.39 4.23
C ASN A 169 5.96 -1.90 3.45
N HIS A 170 6.15 -1.22 2.32
CA HIS A 170 5.07 -0.88 1.40
C HIS A 170 4.57 -2.14 0.68
N LEU A 171 3.36 -2.57 1.02
CA LEU A 171 2.75 -3.79 0.47
C LEU A 171 2.05 -3.56 -0.88
N GLY A 172 1.68 -2.31 -1.17
CA GLY A 172 1.08 -1.92 -2.43
C GLY A 172 0.10 -0.76 -2.32
N THR A 173 -0.21 -0.17 -3.48
CA THR A 173 -1.22 0.88 -3.61
C THR A 173 -2.28 0.43 -4.61
N ILE A 174 -3.54 0.43 -4.20
CA ILE A 174 -4.69 0.09 -5.02
C ILE A 174 -5.38 1.37 -5.48
N VAL A 175 -5.65 1.47 -6.78
CA VAL A 175 -6.48 2.53 -7.34
C VAL A 175 -7.93 2.08 -7.31
N ILE A 176 -8.77 2.81 -6.59
CA ILE A 176 -10.20 2.51 -6.40
C ILE A 176 -11.02 3.42 -7.32
N ARG A 177 -11.76 2.84 -8.24
CA ARG A 177 -12.70 3.60 -9.07
C ARG A 177 -13.98 3.86 -8.28
N ASN A 178 -14.09 5.03 -7.65
CA ASN A 178 -15.23 5.39 -6.81
C ASN A 178 -16.33 6.18 -7.53
N ASN A 179 -15.98 6.93 -8.58
CA ASN A 179 -16.93 7.71 -9.37
C ASN A 179 -16.77 7.47 -10.88
N PRO A 180 -17.42 6.47 -11.46
CA PRO A 180 -17.29 6.13 -12.89
C PRO A 180 -17.64 7.26 -13.85
N ALA A 181 -18.54 8.17 -13.45
CA ALA A 181 -18.94 9.32 -14.27
C ALA A 181 -17.88 10.45 -14.25
N GLY A 182 -16.93 10.40 -13.33
CA GLY A 182 -15.95 11.45 -13.10
C GLY A 182 -16.52 12.64 -12.33
N ARG A 183 -15.63 13.40 -11.70
CA ARG A 183 -15.97 14.72 -11.13
C ARG A 183 -15.82 15.76 -12.23
N SER A 184 -16.85 16.58 -12.44
CA SER A 184 -16.75 17.72 -13.36
C SER A 184 -15.68 18.67 -12.84
N THR A 185 -14.60 18.84 -13.59
CA THR A 185 -13.52 19.78 -13.29
C THR A 185 -13.54 20.88 -14.35
N THR A 186 -13.43 22.12 -13.92
CA THR A 186 -13.32 23.26 -14.83
C THR A 186 -11.94 23.38 -15.48
N LYS A 187 -10.94 22.73 -14.87
CA LYS A 187 -9.55 22.68 -15.36
C LYS A 187 -8.95 21.31 -15.08
N GLY A 188 -8.33 20.70 -16.08
CA GLY A 188 -7.59 19.45 -15.93
C GLY A 188 -8.35 18.20 -16.34
N VAL A 189 -7.82 17.05 -15.94
CA VAL A 189 -8.36 15.72 -16.24
C VAL A 189 -9.44 15.36 -15.21
N SER A 190 -10.52 14.73 -15.67
CA SER A 190 -11.59 14.27 -14.78
C SER A 190 -11.09 13.16 -13.87
N ILE A 191 -11.25 13.33 -12.56
CA ILE A 191 -10.83 12.35 -11.54
C ILE A 191 -11.99 11.41 -11.26
N THR A 192 -11.72 10.10 -11.39
CA THR A 192 -12.69 9.03 -11.18
C THR A 192 -12.30 8.06 -10.06
N HIS A 193 -11.19 8.32 -9.38
CA HIS A 193 -10.55 7.39 -8.48
C HIS A 193 -10.10 8.03 -7.17
N GLU A 194 -9.74 7.17 -6.25
CA GLU A 194 -9.01 7.43 -5.02
C GLU A 194 -8.05 6.25 -4.80
N TYR A 195 -7.29 6.29 -3.73
CA TYR A 195 -6.23 5.30 -3.45
C TYR A 195 -6.48 4.62 -2.12
N ALA A 196 -6.07 3.35 -2.03
CA ALA A 196 -5.87 2.63 -0.77
C ALA A 196 -4.41 2.21 -0.69
N ILE A 197 -3.68 2.72 0.29
CA ILE A 197 -2.25 2.48 0.49
C ILE A 197 -2.08 1.48 1.62
N PHE A 198 -1.32 0.42 1.36
CA PHE A 198 -1.09 -0.67 2.32
C PHE A 198 0.37 -0.69 2.77
N PHE A 199 0.58 -0.68 4.07
CA PHE A 199 1.88 -0.89 4.70
C PHE A 199 1.81 -2.01 5.73
N GLY A 200 2.89 -2.77 5.83
CA GLY A 200 3.12 -3.68 6.94
C GLY A 200 3.80 -2.98 8.10
N LYS A 201 3.65 -3.51 9.31
CA LYS A 201 4.44 -3.05 10.46
C LYS A 201 5.91 -3.40 10.31
N SER A 202 6.22 -4.55 9.76
CA SER A 202 7.57 -5.06 9.55
C SER A 202 7.67 -5.90 8.27
N GLU A 203 8.87 -6.38 7.94
CA GLU A 203 9.15 -7.19 6.75
C GLU A 203 8.43 -8.55 6.71
N ILE A 204 7.92 -9.04 7.83
CA ILE A 204 7.14 -10.28 7.87
C ILE A 204 5.66 -10.08 7.56
N SER A 205 5.22 -8.83 7.46
CA SER A 205 3.84 -8.50 7.11
C SER A 205 3.56 -8.88 5.65
N GLN A 206 2.44 -9.54 5.40
CA GLN A 206 2.06 -9.97 4.05
C GLN A 206 0.54 -9.97 3.87
N VAL A 207 0.12 -9.69 2.65
CA VAL A 207 -1.27 -9.85 2.25
C VAL A 207 -1.47 -11.29 1.78
N CYS A 208 -2.32 -12.03 2.47
CA CYS A 208 -2.65 -13.41 2.13
C CYS A 208 -3.52 -13.48 0.86
N ARG A 209 -3.39 -14.58 0.13
CA ARG A 209 -4.29 -14.86 -1.00
C ARG A 209 -5.67 -15.21 -0.45
N LEU A 210 -6.70 -14.69 -1.10
CA LEU A 210 -8.06 -15.15 -0.86
C LEU A 210 -8.21 -16.61 -1.30
N GLU A 211 -9.10 -17.34 -0.63
CA GLU A 211 -9.51 -18.65 -1.09
C GLU A 211 -10.08 -18.55 -2.50
N ARG A 212 -9.77 -19.56 -3.32
CA ARG A 212 -10.31 -19.62 -4.68
C ARG A 212 -11.82 -19.82 -4.61
N ASN A 213 -12.56 -19.05 -5.40
CA ASN A 213 -13.98 -19.29 -5.57
C ASN A 213 -14.23 -20.54 -6.43
N GLN A 214 -15.46 -21.06 -6.41
CA GLN A 214 -15.80 -22.30 -7.12
C GLN A 214 -15.46 -22.22 -8.62
N THR A 215 -15.75 -21.12 -9.27
CA THR A 215 -15.42 -20.91 -10.70
C THR A 215 -13.93 -20.99 -11.00
N GLN A 216 -13.08 -20.52 -10.06
CA GLN A 216 -11.62 -20.65 -10.20
C GLN A 216 -11.13 -22.07 -9.94
N ILE A 217 -11.83 -22.81 -9.07
CA ILE A 217 -11.52 -24.23 -8.78
C ILE A 217 -11.94 -25.09 -9.97
N ASP A 218 -13.11 -24.85 -10.53
CA ASP A 218 -13.68 -25.62 -11.66
C ASP A 218 -12.83 -25.53 -12.94
N ARG A 219 -11.94 -24.57 -13.05
CA ARG A 219 -10.96 -24.47 -14.16
C ARG A 219 -9.95 -25.60 -14.15
N TYR A 220 -9.66 -26.18 -12.98
CA TYR A 220 -8.73 -27.27 -12.80
C TYR A 220 -9.48 -28.61 -12.94
N ASP A 221 -9.98 -28.87 -14.16
CA ASP A 221 -10.86 -30.00 -14.49
C ASP A 221 -10.10 -31.31 -14.77
N GLN A 222 -8.77 -31.25 -14.87
CA GLN A 222 -7.89 -32.37 -15.06
C GLN A 222 -7.20 -32.76 -13.75
N LYS A 223 -6.78 -34.02 -13.63
CA LYS A 223 -6.08 -34.54 -12.44
C LYS A 223 -5.01 -35.55 -12.82
N ASP A 224 -3.84 -35.37 -12.23
CA ASP A 224 -2.74 -36.37 -12.30
C ASP A 224 -2.21 -36.72 -10.88
N GLU A 225 -1.07 -37.40 -10.82
CA GLU A 225 -0.42 -37.79 -9.55
C GLU A 225 0.05 -36.57 -8.71
N LYS A 226 0.24 -35.41 -9.32
CA LYS A 226 0.71 -34.17 -8.66
C LYS A 226 -0.46 -33.31 -8.17
N GLY A 227 -1.69 -33.54 -8.66
CA GLY A 227 -2.87 -32.82 -8.27
C GLY A 227 -3.79 -32.41 -9.41
N ALA A 228 -4.67 -31.45 -9.14
CA ALA A 228 -5.57 -30.90 -10.14
C ALA A 228 -4.86 -29.84 -11.00
N PHE A 229 -5.08 -29.86 -12.31
CA PHE A 229 -4.48 -28.92 -13.26
C PHE A 229 -5.46 -28.54 -14.37
N GLU A 230 -5.16 -27.48 -15.11
CA GLU A 230 -5.85 -27.09 -16.35
C GLU A 230 -4.88 -27.09 -17.53
N TRP A 231 -5.38 -27.38 -18.71
CA TRP A 231 -4.62 -27.19 -19.94
C TRP A 231 -4.60 -25.72 -20.32
N VAL A 232 -3.41 -25.16 -20.49
CA VAL A 232 -3.22 -23.80 -20.97
C VAL A 232 -2.41 -23.79 -22.25
N ASN A 233 -2.66 -22.82 -23.13
CA ASN A 233 -1.84 -22.64 -24.31
C ASN A 233 -0.38 -22.37 -23.91
N PHE A 234 0.54 -23.08 -24.52
CA PHE A 234 1.97 -22.90 -24.29
C PHE A 234 2.48 -21.54 -24.76
N ARG A 235 1.78 -20.90 -25.68
CA ARG A 235 2.09 -19.59 -26.24
C ARG A 235 1.37 -18.44 -25.52
N LYS A 236 1.93 -17.23 -25.60
CA LYS A 236 1.26 -16.01 -25.13
C LYS A 236 0.09 -15.68 -26.06
N PRO A 237 -1.16 -15.64 -25.58
CA PRO A 237 -2.31 -15.27 -26.42
C PRO A 237 -2.13 -13.90 -27.06
N GLY A 238 -2.43 -13.80 -28.38
CA GLY A 238 -2.40 -12.53 -29.11
C GLY A 238 -1.04 -12.03 -29.53
N SER A 239 0.09 -12.70 -29.20
CA SER A 239 1.41 -12.30 -29.69
C SER A 239 1.71 -12.98 -31.04
N MET A 240 2.32 -12.22 -31.94
CA MET A 240 2.81 -12.69 -33.23
C MET A 240 4.31 -12.85 -33.18
N ARG A 241 4.90 -13.73 -34.01
CA ARG A 241 6.37 -13.88 -34.15
C ARG A 241 7.06 -12.55 -34.42
N VAL A 242 6.45 -11.67 -35.22
CA VAL A 242 6.99 -10.36 -35.60
C VAL A 242 7.18 -9.46 -34.35
N GLU A 243 6.33 -9.59 -33.34
CA GLU A 243 6.43 -8.80 -32.11
C GLU A 243 7.43 -9.35 -31.09
N SER A 244 7.70 -10.67 -31.19
CA SER A 244 8.58 -11.36 -30.24
C SER A 244 9.35 -12.48 -30.92
N PRO A 245 10.23 -12.20 -31.90
CA PRO A 245 10.91 -13.22 -32.71
C PRO A 245 11.75 -14.20 -31.86
N SER A 246 12.32 -13.73 -30.77
CA SER A 246 13.12 -14.55 -29.87
C SER A 246 12.32 -15.60 -29.09
N MET A 247 10.98 -15.51 -29.07
CA MET A 247 10.08 -16.50 -28.46
C MET A 247 9.66 -17.61 -29.42
N PHE A 248 9.99 -17.50 -30.71
CA PHE A 248 9.72 -18.49 -31.75
C PHE A 248 10.91 -19.41 -31.94
N TYR A 249 10.90 -20.60 -31.36
CA TYR A 249 11.99 -21.57 -31.41
C TYR A 249 11.46 -23.01 -31.51
N PRO A 250 12.27 -23.94 -32.08
CA PRO A 250 11.86 -25.34 -32.19
C PRO A 250 11.84 -26.03 -30.84
N ILE A 251 10.82 -26.88 -30.65
CA ILE A 251 10.69 -27.76 -29.48
C ILE A 251 10.67 -29.21 -30.00
N PHE A 252 11.45 -30.07 -29.37
CA PHE A 252 11.49 -31.49 -29.69
C PHE A 252 10.68 -32.26 -28.69
N ILE A 253 9.70 -33.04 -29.16
CA ILE A 253 8.76 -33.77 -28.33
C ILE A 253 8.75 -35.28 -28.67
N THR A 254 8.58 -36.10 -27.64
CA THR A 254 8.16 -37.49 -27.69
C THR A 254 6.92 -37.66 -26.82
N PRO A 255 6.23 -38.81 -26.84
CA PRO A 255 5.13 -39.04 -25.89
C PRO A 255 5.52 -38.84 -24.40
N ASP A 256 6.78 -39.08 -24.07
CA ASP A 256 7.26 -39.09 -22.67
C ASP A 256 8.16 -37.92 -22.31
N SER A 257 8.54 -37.07 -23.28
CA SER A 257 9.48 -35.98 -23.02
C SER A 257 9.30 -34.78 -23.95
N VAL A 258 9.63 -33.58 -23.40
CA VAL A 258 9.67 -32.32 -24.13
C VAL A 258 11.02 -31.69 -23.83
N ARG A 259 11.74 -31.23 -24.84
CA ARG A 259 13.00 -30.53 -24.68
C ARG A 259 13.20 -29.43 -25.74
N ILE A 260 13.94 -28.42 -25.36
CA ILE A 260 14.46 -27.43 -26.32
C ILE A 260 15.81 -27.95 -26.79
N PRO A 261 16.04 -28.06 -28.10
CA PRO A 261 17.37 -28.44 -28.64
C PRO A 261 18.42 -27.36 -28.36
N ASN A 262 19.70 -27.68 -28.58
CA ASN A 262 20.69 -26.63 -28.60
C ASN A 262 20.37 -25.69 -29.74
N ILE A 263 20.16 -24.39 -29.45
CA ILE A 263 19.77 -23.38 -30.41
C ILE A 263 20.77 -22.23 -30.39
N GLN A 264 20.95 -21.58 -31.52
CA GLN A 264 21.76 -20.38 -31.68
C GLN A 264 20.92 -19.28 -32.34
N TRP A 265 20.97 -18.08 -31.79
CA TRP A 265 20.27 -16.93 -32.35
C TRP A 265 21.00 -16.37 -33.57
N ASP A 266 20.32 -16.28 -34.71
CA ASP A 266 20.77 -15.55 -35.89
C ASP A 266 20.18 -14.14 -35.90
N SER A 267 20.97 -13.14 -35.53
CA SER A 267 20.53 -11.75 -35.43
C SER A 267 20.21 -11.08 -36.78
N LYS A 268 20.65 -11.68 -37.92
CA LYS A 268 20.34 -11.14 -39.27
C LYS A 268 18.97 -11.61 -39.74
N LYS A 269 18.60 -12.82 -39.37
CA LYS A 269 17.33 -13.43 -39.76
C LYS A 269 16.26 -13.31 -38.67
N GLU A 270 16.66 -12.87 -37.47
CA GLU A 270 15.81 -12.82 -36.27
C GLU A 270 15.14 -14.17 -35.99
N GLU A 271 15.93 -15.26 -36.04
CA GLU A 271 15.45 -16.62 -35.82
C GLU A 271 16.41 -17.48 -34.99
N TRP A 272 15.88 -18.49 -34.33
CA TRP A 272 16.63 -19.51 -33.64
C TRP A 272 16.96 -20.67 -34.61
N ILE A 273 18.24 -20.99 -34.73
CA ILE A 273 18.74 -22.12 -35.55
C ILE A 273 19.02 -23.29 -34.58
N ALA A 274 18.38 -24.43 -34.80
CA ALA A 274 18.75 -25.64 -34.12
C ALA A 274 20.12 -26.16 -34.55
N LEU A 275 21.02 -26.34 -33.59
CA LEU A 275 22.38 -26.88 -33.83
C LEU A 275 22.43 -28.40 -33.86
N GLU A 276 21.35 -29.05 -33.52
CA GLU A 276 21.21 -30.51 -33.52
C GLU A 276 19.94 -30.95 -34.25
N LYS A 277 19.97 -32.18 -34.74
CA LYS A 277 18.80 -32.79 -35.38
C LYS A 277 17.97 -33.53 -34.39
N PRO A 278 16.64 -33.68 -34.63
CA PRO A 278 15.79 -34.49 -33.81
C PRO A 278 16.31 -35.94 -33.73
N LYS A 279 16.27 -36.56 -32.55
CA LYS A 279 16.57 -37.98 -32.36
C LYS A 279 15.46 -38.86 -32.93
N LYS A 280 15.74 -40.14 -33.12
CA LYS A 280 14.73 -41.11 -33.59
C LYS A 280 13.50 -41.12 -32.65
N GLY A 281 12.33 -40.78 -33.18
CA GLY A 281 11.09 -40.71 -32.44
C GLY A 281 10.72 -39.29 -31.91
N GLU A 282 11.61 -38.31 -32.01
CA GLU A 282 11.29 -36.94 -31.72
C GLU A 282 10.58 -36.24 -32.88
N GLN A 283 9.53 -35.52 -32.60
CA GLN A 283 8.85 -34.61 -33.51
C GLN A 283 9.28 -33.17 -33.21
N VAL A 284 9.38 -32.34 -34.26
CA VAL A 284 9.70 -30.93 -34.13
C VAL A 284 8.38 -30.13 -34.17
N ILE A 285 8.14 -29.34 -33.17
CA ILE A 285 7.02 -28.41 -33.16
C ILE A 285 7.51 -26.97 -32.99
N TYR A 286 6.73 -26.04 -33.53
CA TYR A 286 6.92 -24.60 -33.39
C TYR A 286 5.65 -23.98 -32.78
N PRO A 287 5.71 -22.80 -32.16
CA PRO A 287 4.53 -22.09 -31.66
C PRO A 287 3.68 -21.53 -32.84
N ILE A 288 2.91 -22.42 -33.46
CA ILE A 288 2.00 -22.11 -34.57
C ILE A 288 0.55 -22.26 -34.05
N ASP A 289 -0.35 -21.37 -34.44
CA ASP A 289 -1.76 -21.47 -34.05
C ASP A 289 -2.58 -22.41 -34.97
N ASP A 290 -3.86 -22.58 -34.65
CA ASP A 290 -4.78 -23.46 -35.38
C ASP A 290 -5.01 -23.03 -36.83
N ASN A 291 -4.70 -21.77 -37.18
CA ASN A 291 -4.77 -21.21 -38.53
C ASN A 291 -3.44 -21.34 -39.28
N GLY A 292 -2.39 -21.87 -38.63
CA GLY A 292 -1.06 -21.99 -39.21
C GLY A 292 -0.21 -20.73 -39.15
N GLU A 293 -0.63 -19.72 -38.35
CA GLU A 293 0.13 -18.50 -38.15
C GLU A 293 1.21 -18.70 -37.08
N GLU A 294 2.42 -18.20 -37.33
CA GLU A 294 3.56 -18.23 -36.40
C GLU A 294 3.31 -17.25 -35.23
N ARG A 295 3.38 -17.76 -34.00
CA ARG A 295 3.06 -17.02 -32.78
C ARG A 295 4.27 -16.85 -31.87
#